data_cfdeef9478c624897f0928211bbc42d9
#
_entry.id   cfdeef9478c624897f0928211bbc42d9
#
_cell.length_a   1.000
_cell.length_b   1.000
_cell.length_c   1.000
_cell.angle_alpha   90.00
_cell.angle_beta   90.00
_cell.angle_gamma   90.00
#
_symmetry.space_group_name_H-M   'P 1'
#
loop_
_entity.id
_entity.type
_entity.pdbx_description
1 polymer ?
#
loop_
_entity_poly.entity_id
_entity_poly.type
_entity_poly.pdbx_seq_one_letter_code
_entity_poly.pdbx_strand_id
1 'polypeptide(L)'
;MKENPQRRSTTTRAGQVVWIKFDFDQPWESHPAVILGTEGGHLRVVSGTSQLWHEGEDGFVKVDDGCGLAKPTYFQVTEVYLVPISRVRKIAGEIPDGLFREICERADGL
;
A
#
# COMPACT_ATOMS: atom_id res chain seq x y z
N MET A 1 14.11 23.03 -19.48
CA MET A 1 14.33 22.60 -18.17
C MET A 1 14.46 21.09 -18.08
N LYS A 2 15.39 20.66 -17.33
CA LYS A 2 15.57 19.30 -17.34
C LYS A 2 14.81 18.65 -16.22
N GLU A 3 14.48 17.45 -16.44
CA GLU A 3 13.72 16.74 -15.51
C GLU A 3 14.48 16.47 -14.24
N ASN A 4 13.79 16.58 -13.12
CA ASN A 4 14.38 16.30 -11.83
C ASN A 4 14.43 14.79 -11.64
N PRO A 5 15.60 14.19 -11.49
CA PRO A 5 15.68 12.73 -11.33
C PRO A 5 14.90 12.23 -10.13
N GLN A 6 14.76 13.04 -9.10
CA GLN A 6 14.05 12.59 -7.93
C GLN A 6 12.58 12.38 -8.16
N ARG A 7 12.02 13.04 -9.16
CA ARG A 7 10.63 12.78 -9.45
C ARG A 7 10.39 11.39 -9.94
N ARG A 8 11.34 10.82 -10.66
CA ARG A 8 11.17 9.47 -11.14
C ARG A 8 11.19 8.47 -10.01
N SER A 9 11.98 8.74 -8.97
CA SER A 9 12.06 7.81 -7.86
C SER A 9 10.80 7.83 -7.01
N THR A 10 9.91 8.82 -7.24
CA THR A 10 8.65 8.86 -6.52
C THR A 10 7.49 8.45 -7.39
N THR A 11 7.77 7.93 -8.59
CA THR A 11 6.70 7.44 -9.45
C THR A 11 6.05 6.23 -8.81
N THR A 12 4.75 6.29 -8.68
CA THR A 12 3.98 5.22 -8.05
C THR A 12 3.33 4.34 -9.11
N ARG A 13 3.20 3.06 -8.79
CA ARG A 13 2.53 2.13 -9.70
C ARG A 13 1.96 0.96 -8.93
N ALA A 14 1.07 0.24 -9.59
CA ALA A 14 0.43 -0.93 -8.98
C ALA A 14 1.48 -1.94 -8.55
N GLY A 15 1.25 -2.56 -7.41
CA GLY A 15 2.16 -3.56 -6.86
C GLY A 15 3.19 -3.01 -5.91
N GLN A 16 3.30 -1.69 -5.81
CA GLN A 16 4.24 -1.10 -4.85
C GLN A 16 3.66 -1.09 -3.46
N VAL A 17 4.56 -1.23 -2.48
CA VAL A 17 4.24 -1.03 -1.07
C VAL A 17 4.75 0.35 -0.71
N VAL A 18 3.87 1.19 -0.21
CA VAL A 18 4.19 2.58 0.12
C VAL A 18 3.71 2.90 1.53
N TRP A 19 4.28 3.96 2.11
CA TRP A 19 3.81 4.50 3.39
C TRP A 19 2.97 5.73 3.06
N ILE A 20 1.72 5.72 3.53
CA ILE A 20 0.75 6.76 3.22
C ILE A 20 0.22 7.36 4.52
N LYS A 21 0.07 8.69 4.51
CA LYS A 21 -0.68 9.34 5.58
C LYS A 21 -2.13 9.39 5.13
N PHE A 22 -2.96 8.60 5.80
CA PHE A 22 -4.40 8.59 5.54
C PHE A 22 -5.08 9.74 6.28
N ASP A 23 -6.32 10.02 5.92
CA ASP A 23 -7.07 11.11 6.59
C ASP A 23 -7.28 10.84 8.06
N PHE A 24 -7.34 9.56 8.45
CA PHE A 24 -7.53 9.21 9.86
C PHE A 24 -6.22 9.26 10.64
N ASP A 25 -5.08 9.48 9.98
CA ASP A 25 -3.79 9.51 10.66
C ASP A 25 -3.48 10.86 11.24
N GLN A 26 -2.77 10.85 12.38
CA GLN A 26 -2.20 12.08 12.90
C GLN A 26 -1.12 12.58 11.95
N PRO A 27 -0.73 13.86 12.02
CA PRO A 27 0.25 14.40 11.07
C PRO A 27 1.57 13.65 11.03
N TRP A 28 1.95 13.00 12.14
CA TRP A 28 3.22 12.27 12.22
C TRP A 28 3.07 10.79 11.90
N GLU A 29 1.87 10.31 11.65
CA GLU A 29 1.63 8.89 11.42
C GLU A 29 1.53 8.59 9.94
N SER A 30 1.82 7.32 9.61
CA SER A 30 1.54 6.80 8.29
C SER A 30 1.37 5.30 8.43
N HIS A 31 0.74 4.70 7.42
CA HIS A 31 0.52 3.26 7.40
C HIS A 31 1.05 2.70 6.09
N PRO A 32 1.50 1.46 6.08
CA PRO A 32 1.87 0.82 4.83
C PRO A 32 0.61 0.54 4.02
N ALA A 33 0.75 0.55 2.71
CA ALA A 33 -0.35 0.30 1.81
C ALA A 33 0.17 -0.34 0.55
N VAL A 34 -0.66 -1.16 -0.09
CA VAL A 34 -0.36 -1.72 -1.40
C VAL A 34 -1.16 -0.96 -2.43
N ILE A 35 -0.50 -0.49 -3.47
CA ILE A 35 -1.16 0.23 -4.55
C ILE A 35 -1.77 -0.79 -5.49
N LEU A 36 -3.09 -0.72 -5.67
CA LEU A 36 -3.81 -1.59 -6.59
C LEU A 36 -3.87 -1.01 -7.99
N GLY A 37 -3.90 0.31 -8.10
CA GLY A 37 -3.95 0.99 -9.38
C GLY A 37 -3.96 2.48 -9.18
N THR A 38 -3.97 3.22 -10.31
CA THR A 38 -3.97 4.67 -10.27
C THR A 38 -5.16 5.20 -11.05
N GLU A 39 -5.70 6.33 -10.60
CA GLU A 39 -6.82 6.99 -11.25
C GLU A 39 -6.65 8.50 -11.14
N GLY A 40 -6.22 9.13 -12.22
CA GLY A 40 -6.22 10.59 -12.31
C GLY A 40 -5.60 11.32 -11.12
N GLY A 41 -4.39 10.97 -10.76
CA GLY A 41 -3.71 11.64 -9.65
C GLY A 41 -4.02 11.06 -8.30
N HIS A 42 -4.83 10.01 -8.26
CA HIS A 42 -5.15 9.29 -7.03
C HIS A 42 -4.69 7.86 -7.14
N LEU A 43 -4.51 7.24 -5.98
CA LEU A 43 -4.12 5.84 -5.88
C LEU A 43 -5.24 5.06 -5.22
N ARG A 44 -5.54 3.88 -5.79
CA ARG A 44 -6.42 2.92 -5.14
C ARG A 44 -5.53 2.01 -4.32
N VAL A 45 -5.77 1.94 -3.02
CA VAL A 45 -4.87 1.22 -2.12
C VAL A 45 -5.64 0.44 -1.07
N VAL A 46 -4.98 -0.60 -0.53
CA VAL A 46 -5.43 -1.26 0.69
C VAL A 46 -4.40 -0.96 1.78
N SER A 47 -4.87 -0.69 2.99
CA SER A 47 -3.99 -0.31 4.08
C SER A 47 -3.54 -1.54 4.87
N GLY A 48 -2.41 -1.42 5.55
CA GLY A 48 -1.83 -2.50 6.31
C GLY A 48 -1.53 -2.13 7.75
N THR A 49 -1.39 -3.14 8.56
CA THR A 49 -1.05 -2.99 9.97
C THR A 49 -0.15 -4.15 10.37
N SER A 50 0.71 -3.92 11.34
CA SER A 50 1.58 -4.98 11.85
C SER A 50 1.03 -5.62 13.11
N GLN A 51 -0.23 -5.36 13.46
CA GLN A 51 -0.81 -5.89 14.68
C GLN A 51 -1.16 -7.35 14.53
N LEU A 52 -0.64 -8.17 15.43
CA LEU A 52 -0.68 -9.61 15.30
C LEU A 52 -2.05 -10.24 15.43
N TRP A 53 -2.99 -9.58 16.06
CA TRP A 53 -4.31 -10.19 16.24
C TRP A 53 -5.09 -10.32 14.93
N HIS A 54 -4.55 -9.77 13.84
CA HIS A 54 -5.19 -9.94 12.54
C HIS A 54 -4.74 -11.22 11.85
N GLU A 55 -3.84 -11.96 12.47
CA GLU A 55 -3.38 -13.21 11.87
C GLU A 55 -4.53 -14.21 11.81
N GLY A 56 -4.75 -14.79 10.63
CA GLY A 56 -5.82 -15.75 10.44
C GLY A 56 -7.19 -15.13 10.28
N GLU A 57 -7.30 -13.81 10.37
CA GLU A 57 -8.58 -13.14 10.22
C GLU A 57 -8.96 -13.01 8.76
N ASP A 58 -10.24 -13.29 8.46
CA ASP A 58 -10.71 -13.07 7.10
C ASP A 58 -10.63 -11.59 6.77
N GLY A 59 -10.37 -11.28 5.50
CA GLY A 59 -10.29 -9.90 5.09
C GLY A 59 -8.90 -9.32 5.17
N PHE A 60 -7.94 -10.11 5.62
CA PHE A 60 -6.55 -9.64 5.68
C PHE A 60 -5.64 -10.60 4.92
N VAL A 61 -4.66 -10.05 4.24
CA VAL A 61 -3.61 -10.83 3.58
C VAL A 61 -2.31 -10.51 4.27
N LYS A 62 -1.64 -11.53 4.77
CA LYS A 62 -0.37 -11.35 5.47
C LYS A 62 0.76 -11.30 4.45
N VAL A 63 1.60 -10.30 4.58
CA VAL A 63 2.83 -10.20 3.79
C VAL A 63 3.98 -10.21 4.79
N ASP A 64 4.81 -11.26 4.71
CA ASP A 64 5.98 -11.33 5.57
C ASP A 64 6.97 -10.24 5.18
N ASP A 65 7.95 -10.02 6.03
CA ASP A 65 8.95 -9.00 5.74
C ASP A 65 9.62 -9.29 4.41
N GLY A 66 10.33 -8.32 3.87
CA GLY A 66 11.02 -8.48 2.61
C GLY A 66 10.47 -7.62 1.50
N CYS A 67 9.34 -6.98 1.70
CA CYS A 67 8.79 -6.06 0.70
C CYS A 67 9.11 -4.63 1.07
N GLY A 68 10.26 -4.43 1.71
CA GLY A 68 10.63 -3.13 2.22
C GLY A 68 10.03 -2.83 3.58
N LEU A 69 9.33 -3.79 4.16
CA LEU A 69 8.72 -3.66 5.48
C LEU A 69 9.56 -4.45 6.48
N ALA A 70 9.72 -3.89 7.68
CA ALA A 70 10.57 -4.52 8.69
C ALA A 70 9.86 -5.62 9.46
N LYS A 71 8.55 -5.70 9.35
CA LYS A 71 7.73 -6.65 10.10
C LYS A 71 6.67 -7.25 9.21
N PRO A 72 6.18 -8.44 9.55
CA PRO A 72 5.00 -8.96 8.86
C PRO A 72 3.86 -7.96 8.96
N THR A 73 3.17 -7.76 7.87
CA THR A 73 2.12 -6.76 7.77
C THR A 73 0.86 -7.42 7.20
N TYR A 74 -0.29 -7.04 7.74
CA TYR A 74 -1.57 -7.59 7.34
C TYR A 74 -2.33 -6.51 6.58
N PHE A 75 -2.59 -6.75 5.30
CA PHE A 75 -3.28 -5.78 4.45
C PHE A 75 -4.76 -6.09 4.43
N GLN A 76 -5.56 -5.08 4.76
CA GLN A 76 -7.00 -5.23 4.83
C GLN A 76 -7.59 -5.12 3.44
N VAL A 77 -8.07 -6.25 2.91
CA VAL A 77 -8.59 -6.29 1.54
C VAL A 77 -10.09 -6.05 1.47
N THR A 78 -10.72 -5.80 2.62
CA THR A 78 -12.16 -5.53 2.66
C THR A 78 -12.48 -4.07 2.40
N GLU A 79 -11.48 -3.20 2.30
CA GLU A 79 -11.73 -1.78 2.07
C GLU A 79 -10.64 -1.20 1.19
N VAL A 80 -11.07 -0.59 0.09
CA VAL A 80 -10.16 0.06 -0.84
C VAL A 80 -10.30 1.57 -0.66
N TYR A 81 -9.18 2.24 -0.47
CA TYR A 81 -9.16 3.68 -0.31
C TYR A 81 -8.68 4.34 -1.59
N LEU A 82 -9.21 5.52 -1.85
CA LEU A 82 -8.74 6.35 -2.95
C LEU A 82 -8.04 7.54 -2.32
N VAL A 83 -6.73 7.64 -2.48
CA VAL A 83 -5.96 8.69 -1.82
C VAL A 83 -5.14 9.47 -2.85
N PRO A 84 -4.97 10.78 -2.65
CA PRO A 84 -4.12 11.56 -3.55
C PRO A 84 -2.68 11.07 -3.50
N ILE A 85 -2.01 11.12 -4.64
CA ILE A 85 -0.60 10.70 -4.71
C ILE A 85 0.25 11.52 -3.73
N SER A 86 -0.14 12.75 -3.46
CA SER A 86 0.62 13.60 -2.54
C SER A 86 0.67 13.08 -1.11
N ARG A 87 -0.17 12.09 -0.77
CA ARG A 87 -0.14 11.51 0.57
C ARG A 87 0.93 10.46 0.75
N VAL A 88 1.61 10.06 -0.34
CA VAL A 88 2.68 9.08 -0.24
C VAL A 88 3.91 9.71 0.40
N ARG A 89 4.33 9.13 1.52
CA ARG A 89 5.50 9.58 2.26
C ARG A 89 6.77 8.90 1.81
N LYS A 90 6.66 7.64 1.39
CA LYS A 90 7.83 6.86 1.09
C LYS A 90 7.42 5.61 0.32
N ILE A 91 8.25 5.19 -0.63
CA ILE A 91 8.07 3.92 -1.32
C ILE A 91 8.93 2.90 -0.59
N ALA A 92 8.31 1.84 -0.08
CA ALA A 92 9.03 0.83 0.67
C ALA A 92 9.60 -0.26 -0.24
N GLY A 93 8.83 -0.70 -1.22
CA GLY A 93 9.27 -1.76 -2.10
C GLY A 93 8.13 -2.24 -2.98
N GLU A 94 8.22 -3.48 -3.40
CA GLU A 94 7.19 -4.08 -4.26
C GLU A 94 6.79 -5.41 -3.68
N ILE A 95 5.50 -5.74 -3.84
CA ILE A 95 4.99 -7.00 -3.36
C ILE A 95 5.18 -8.06 -4.45
N PRO A 96 5.48 -9.32 -4.08
CA PRO A 96 5.61 -10.37 -5.10
C PRO A 96 4.31 -10.56 -5.89
N ASP A 97 4.46 -10.94 -7.16
CA ASP A 97 3.32 -11.03 -8.08
C ASP A 97 2.19 -11.91 -7.55
N GLY A 98 2.53 -13.05 -6.96
CA GLY A 98 1.49 -13.94 -6.47
C GLY A 98 0.65 -13.34 -5.36
N LEU A 99 1.31 -12.64 -4.45
CA LEU A 99 0.60 -11.97 -3.37
C LEU A 99 -0.20 -10.78 -3.89
N PHE A 100 0.35 -10.06 -4.84
CA PHE A 100 -0.37 -8.94 -5.43
C PHE A 100 -1.64 -9.41 -6.10
N ARG A 101 -1.55 -10.54 -6.83
CA ARG A 101 -2.73 -11.08 -7.47
C ARG A 101 -3.78 -11.49 -6.45
N GLU A 102 -3.35 -12.11 -5.37
CA GLU A 102 -4.28 -12.50 -4.32
C GLU A 102 -4.97 -11.29 -3.71
N ILE A 103 -4.21 -10.23 -3.44
CA ILE A 103 -4.79 -9.02 -2.86
C ILE A 103 -5.80 -8.40 -3.81
N CYS A 104 -5.45 -8.30 -5.09
CA CYS A 104 -6.36 -7.72 -6.07
C CYS A 104 -7.64 -8.53 -6.22
N GLU A 105 -7.52 -9.85 -6.26
CA GLU A 105 -8.70 -10.70 -6.41
C GLU A 105 -9.63 -10.56 -5.22
N ARG A 106 -9.07 -10.52 -4.03
CA ARG A 106 -9.89 -10.40 -2.84
C ARG A 106 -10.49 -9.00 -2.69
N ALA A 107 -9.73 -7.97 -3.06
CA ALA A 107 -10.24 -6.60 -2.99
C ALA A 107 -11.32 -6.36 -4.05
N ASP A 108 -11.12 -6.91 -5.24
CA ASP A 108 -12.09 -6.72 -6.34
C ASP A 108 -13.37 -7.52 -6.13
N GLY A 109 -13.33 -8.52 -5.27
CA GLY A 109 -14.52 -9.30 -4.97
C GLY A 109 -15.49 -8.62 -4.03
N LEU A 110 -15.19 -7.39 -3.62
CA LEU A 110 -16.07 -6.66 -2.69
C LEU A 110 -17.35 -6.09 -3.37
#